data_af0af81de357fbc861098847243a3500
#
_entry.id   af0af81de357fbc861098847243a3500
#
_cell.length_a   1.000
_cell.length_b   1.000
_cell.length_c   1.000
_cell.angle_alpha   90.00
_cell.angle_beta   90.00
_cell.angle_gamma   90.00
#
_symmetry.space_group_name_H-M   'P 1'
#
loop_
_entity.id
_entity.type
_entity.pdbx_description
1 polymer ?
#
loop_
_entity_poly.entity_id
_entity_poly.type
_entity_poly.pdbx_seq_one_letter_code
_entity_poly.pdbx_strand_id
1 'polypeptide(L)'
;LYLGDWREHRDLLAGVDAVVTDPPYGFGYDPARSRKAVNVQRGLALVDRDWAQIEGEAEEFDPRPLIDLAPVVVLWGANHYAHRLPSSKRWFVWDKRDGVASDNQSDAEMAWCNVGGSVRLHRQLWRGIARAGEENIATAGAKLHPHQKPVALMAWCMEHAKIPVGALVADPYFGSASTAIACLRTQRRFVGFEIDQAHFDTAVARIHGELSQRDFFTGGGGGFLPLTPSPEQPRLGSNEKVSDSPPLASNNTKTANGEFAAPLG
;
A
#
# COMPACT_ATOMS: atom_id res chain seq x y z
N LEU A 1 9.15 1.59 10.54
CA LEU A 1 7.90 0.88 10.21
C LEU A 1 6.96 0.94 11.39
N TYR A 2 5.68 1.11 11.12
CA TYR A 2 4.64 1.21 12.15
C TYR A 2 3.50 0.25 11.81
N LEU A 3 3.05 -0.48 12.83
CA LEU A 3 1.85 -1.28 12.75
C LEU A 3 0.67 -0.41 13.18
N GLY A 4 -0.32 -0.23 12.31
CA GLY A 4 -1.52 0.56 12.58
C GLY A 4 -1.97 1.42 11.41
N ASP A 5 -3.04 2.16 11.62
CA ASP A 5 -3.61 3.07 10.64
C ASP A 5 -2.81 4.39 10.61
N TRP A 6 -2.25 4.73 9.46
CA TRP A 6 -1.50 5.98 9.28
C TRP A 6 -2.34 7.24 9.54
N ARG A 7 -3.66 7.15 9.38
CA ARG A 7 -4.58 8.28 9.60
C ARG A 7 -4.62 8.73 11.05
N GLU A 8 -4.36 7.81 11.99
CA GLU A 8 -4.28 8.07 13.43
C GLU A 8 -2.90 8.64 13.84
N HIS A 9 -1.90 8.53 12.96
CA HIS A 9 -0.49 8.88 13.22
C HIS A 9 0.09 9.78 12.14
N ARG A 10 -0.69 10.74 11.65
CA ARG A 10 -0.28 11.65 10.57
C ARG A 10 0.93 12.51 10.93
N ASP A 11 1.14 12.76 12.19
CA ASP A 11 2.30 13.47 12.73
C ASP A 11 3.63 12.77 12.39
N LEU A 12 3.64 11.44 12.32
CA LEU A 12 4.81 10.64 11.94
C LEU A 12 5.14 10.74 10.44
N LEU A 13 4.21 11.26 9.65
CA LEU A 13 4.39 11.56 8.21
C LEU A 13 4.69 13.03 7.95
N ALA A 14 4.77 13.86 8.99
CA ALA A 14 5.06 15.28 8.83
C ALA A 14 6.48 15.48 8.26
N GLY A 15 6.58 16.28 7.19
CA GLY A 15 7.86 16.62 6.57
C GLY A 15 8.48 15.50 5.72
N VAL A 16 7.70 14.49 5.29
CA VAL A 16 8.18 13.53 4.28
C VAL A 16 8.37 14.24 2.93
N ASP A 17 9.41 13.84 2.21
CA ASP A 17 9.75 14.43 0.91
C ASP A 17 8.88 13.88 -0.22
N ALA A 18 8.42 12.63 -0.07
CA ALA A 18 7.59 11.98 -1.06
C ALA A 18 6.66 10.93 -0.45
N VAL A 19 5.52 10.70 -1.13
CA VAL A 19 4.65 9.52 -0.95
C VAL A 19 4.74 8.66 -2.19
N VAL A 20 5.03 7.36 -2.02
CA VAL A 20 4.99 6.35 -3.09
C VAL A 20 4.25 5.14 -2.53
N THR A 21 3.02 4.93 -2.97
CA THR A 21 2.13 3.96 -2.32
C THR A 21 1.16 3.29 -3.29
N ASP A 22 0.68 2.12 -2.89
CA ASP A 22 -0.34 1.30 -3.56
C ASP A 22 -1.53 1.11 -2.61
N PRO A 23 -2.43 2.11 -2.48
CA PRO A 23 -3.53 2.07 -1.53
C PRO A 23 -4.58 1.01 -1.93
N PRO A 24 -5.48 0.60 -1.04
CA PRO A 24 -6.67 -0.15 -1.40
C PRO A 24 -7.54 0.68 -2.35
N TYR A 25 -8.08 0.05 -3.42
CA TYR A 25 -8.76 0.79 -4.50
C TYR A 25 -10.26 0.96 -4.29
N GLY A 26 -10.85 0.22 -3.34
CA GLY A 26 -12.26 0.31 -3.02
C GLY A 26 -13.19 -0.40 -4.01
N PHE A 27 -12.71 -1.40 -4.75
CA PHE A 27 -13.56 -2.16 -5.66
C PHE A 27 -14.02 -3.52 -5.11
N GLY A 28 -13.81 -3.78 -3.79
CA GLY A 28 -14.27 -5.00 -3.14
C GLY A 28 -13.55 -6.25 -3.64
N TYR A 29 -12.22 -6.30 -3.49
CA TYR A 29 -11.46 -7.50 -3.82
C TYR A 29 -12.04 -8.72 -3.09
N ASP A 30 -12.49 -9.71 -3.88
CA ASP A 30 -13.00 -10.97 -3.36
C ASP A 30 -11.92 -12.06 -3.52
N PRO A 31 -11.25 -12.47 -2.44
CA PRO A 31 -10.24 -13.52 -2.47
C PRO A 31 -10.79 -14.86 -3.01
N ALA A 32 -12.09 -15.13 -2.80
CA ALA A 32 -12.72 -16.37 -3.25
C ALA A 32 -12.85 -16.45 -4.78
N ARG A 33 -12.91 -15.31 -5.47
CA ARG A 33 -12.91 -15.26 -6.96
C ARG A 33 -11.55 -15.59 -7.55
N SER A 34 -10.48 -15.29 -6.85
CA SER A 34 -9.10 -15.63 -7.27
C SER A 34 -8.81 -17.12 -7.25
N ARG A 35 -9.56 -17.91 -6.46
CA ARG A 35 -9.38 -19.37 -6.31
C ARG A 35 -9.85 -20.19 -7.51
N LYS A 36 -10.69 -19.66 -8.40
CA LYS A 36 -11.32 -20.42 -9.50
C LYS A 36 -10.45 -20.62 -10.75
N ALA A 37 -9.26 -20.03 -10.82
CA ALA A 37 -8.38 -20.15 -11.98
C ALA A 37 -7.29 -21.22 -11.80
N VAL A 38 -7.68 -22.40 -11.33
CA VAL A 38 -6.77 -23.55 -11.28
C VAL A 38 -6.80 -24.24 -12.64
N ASN A 39 -5.80 -24.00 -13.47
CA ASN A 39 -5.60 -24.75 -14.70
C ASN A 39 -4.82 -26.03 -14.38
N VAL A 40 -5.56 -27.09 -14.02
CA VAL A 40 -5.03 -28.42 -13.63
C VAL A 40 -4.27 -29.12 -14.78
N GLN A 41 -4.31 -28.59 -16.00
CA GLN A 41 -3.78 -29.27 -17.20
C GLN A 41 -2.25 -29.29 -17.33
N ARG A 42 -1.48 -28.65 -16.42
CA ARG A 42 0.00 -28.61 -16.52
C ARG A 42 0.75 -29.19 -15.32
N GLY A 43 0.10 -29.92 -14.43
CA GLY A 43 0.80 -30.62 -13.32
C GLY A 43 1.53 -29.72 -12.32
N LEU A 44 1.29 -28.41 -12.35
CA LEU A 44 1.83 -27.47 -11.37
C LEU A 44 0.83 -27.35 -10.23
N ALA A 45 1.18 -27.89 -9.06
CA ALA A 45 0.45 -27.65 -7.82
C ALA A 45 0.57 -26.16 -7.47
N LEU A 46 -0.47 -25.39 -7.80
CA LEU A 46 -0.61 -24.02 -7.30
C LEU A 46 -0.90 -24.16 -5.80
N VAL A 47 -0.03 -23.61 -4.99
CA VAL A 47 -0.28 -23.50 -3.55
C VAL A 47 -1.46 -22.53 -3.40
N ASP A 48 -2.63 -23.08 -3.11
CA ASP A 48 -3.81 -22.32 -2.76
C ASP A 48 -3.53 -21.63 -1.43
N ARG A 49 -3.35 -20.32 -1.46
CA ARG A 49 -3.19 -19.51 -0.25
C ARG A 49 -4.51 -18.84 0.05
N ASP A 50 -5.00 -19.07 1.25
CA ASP A 50 -6.09 -18.29 1.80
C ASP A 50 -5.59 -16.86 2.09
N TRP A 51 -5.85 -15.96 1.13
CA TRP A 51 -5.64 -14.54 1.37
C TRP A 51 -6.79 -14.00 2.21
N ALA A 52 -6.45 -13.28 3.27
CA ALA A 52 -7.42 -12.50 4.03
C ALA A 52 -8.01 -11.37 3.15
N GLN A 53 -9.19 -10.91 3.51
CA GLN A 53 -9.77 -9.73 2.89
C GLN A 53 -8.88 -8.53 3.24
N ILE A 54 -8.58 -7.68 2.25
CA ILE A 54 -7.78 -6.47 2.47
C ILE A 54 -8.66 -5.42 3.14
N GLU A 55 -8.23 -4.90 4.27
CA GLU A 55 -8.95 -3.82 4.95
C GLU A 55 -9.00 -2.57 4.07
N GLY A 56 -10.16 -1.91 4.03
CA GLY A 56 -10.41 -0.72 3.20
C GLY A 56 -10.82 -0.99 1.76
N GLU A 57 -10.81 -2.24 1.28
CA GLU A 57 -11.26 -2.57 -0.09
C GLU A 57 -12.77 -2.46 -0.31
N ALA A 58 -13.57 -2.40 0.76
CA ALA A 58 -15.01 -2.26 0.67
C ALA A 58 -15.48 -0.80 0.53
N GLU A 59 -14.62 0.17 0.83
CA GLU A 59 -14.94 1.59 0.81
C GLU A 59 -14.31 2.28 -0.39
N GLU A 60 -15.01 3.24 -0.96
CA GLU A 60 -14.50 4.03 -2.07
C GLU A 60 -13.31 4.89 -1.63
N PHE A 61 -12.16 4.68 -2.25
CA PHE A 61 -10.90 5.30 -1.87
C PHE A 61 -10.88 6.82 -2.15
N ASP A 62 -10.52 7.61 -1.15
CA ASP A 62 -10.28 9.05 -1.26
C ASP A 62 -8.77 9.35 -1.29
N PRO A 63 -8.20 9.79 -2.43
CA PRO A 63 -6.76 10.07 -2.56
C PRO A 63 -6.33 11.40 -1.92
N ARG A 64 -7.25 12.33 -1.62
CA ARG A 64 -6.92 13.68 -1.17
C ARG A 64 -6.03 13.72 0.06
N PRO A 65 -6.28 12.92 1.12
CA PRO A 65 -5.43 12.92 2.31
C PRO A 65 -3.98 12.52 2.03
N LEU A 66 -3.72 11.71 0.98
CA LEU A 66 -2.37 11.30 0.58
C LEU A 66 -1.69 12.37 -0.27
N ILE A 67 -2.46 13.07 -1.13
CA ILE A 67 -1.94 14.12 -2.02
C ILE A 67 -1.35 15.27 -1.21
N ASP A 68 -1.94 15.56 -0.05
CA ASP A 68 -1.55 16.67 0.81
C ASP A 68 -0.38 16.35 1.75
N LEU A 69 0.11 15.08 1.79
CA LEU A 69 1.17 14.68 2.70
C LEU A 69 2.57 15.12 2.27
N ALA A 70 2.83 15.23 0.97
CA ALA A 70 4.18 15.48 0.46
C ALA A 70 4.20 16.29 -0.83
N PRO A 71 5.31 16.99 -1.12
CA PRO A 71 5.48 17.71 -2.40
C PRO A 71 5.53 16.77 -3.61
N VAL A 72 5.98 15.53 -3.46
CA VAL A 72 5.99 14.51 -4.51
C VAL A 72 5.10 13.35 -4.12
N VAL A 73 4.11 13.02 -4.95
CA VAL A 73 3.16 11.94 -4.67
C VAL A 73 3.00 11.05 -5.88
N VAL A 74 3.16 9.73 -5.68
CA VAL A 74 2.93 8.67 -6.67
C VAL A 74 1.91 7.68 -6.09
N LEU A 75 0.76 7.56 -6.74
CA LEU A 75 -0.34 6.70 -6.31
C LEU A 75 -0.59 5.62 -7.36
N TRP A 76 -0.31 4.36 -7.01
CA TRP A 76 -0.60 3.20 -7.85
C TRP A 76 -2.10 2.86 -7.85
N GLY A 77 -2.56 2.13 -8.87
CA GLY A 77 -3.99 1.81 -9.04
C GLY A 77 -4.85 3.02 -9.41
N ALA A 78 -4.23 4.12 -9.79
CA ALA A 78 -4.89 5.41 -10.00
C ALA A 78 -5.98 5.41 -11.08
N ASN A 79 -5.98 4.42 -11.98
CA ASN A 79 -7.06 4.22 -12.94
C ASN A 79 -8.42 3.88 -12.28
N HIS A 80 -8.42 3.32 -11.07
CA HIS A 80 -9.64 2.95 -10.36
C HIS A 80 -10.35 4.16 -9.71
N TYR A 81 -9.58 5.20 -9.38
CA TYR A 81 -10.07 6.42 -8.74
C TYR A 81 -9.64 7.71 -9.47
N ALA A 82 -9.41 7.59 -10.79
CA ALA A 82 -8.91 8.71 -11.62
C ALA A 82 -9.82 9.96 -11.57
N HIS A 83 -11.13 9.78 -11.42
CA HIS A 83 -12.12 10.86 -11.32
C HIS A 83 -11.97 11.73 -10.05
N ARG A 84 -11.20 11.27 -9.07
CA ARG A 84 -10.92 11.99 -7.80
C ARG A 84 -9.54 12.63 -7.77
N LEU A 85 -8.72 12.38 -8.79
CA LEU A 85 -7.36 12.90 -8.87
C LEU A 85 -7.33 14.25 -9.57
N PRO A 86 -6.47 15.18 -9.13
CA PRO A 86 -6.18 16.38 -9.88
C PRO A 86 -5.60 16.04 -11.27
N SER A 87 -5.81 16.95 -12.24
CA SER A 87 -5.21 16.78 -13.56
C SER A 87 -3.68 16.69 -13.46
N SER A 88 -3.10 15.70 -14.09
CA SER A 88 -1.65 15.55 -14.21
C SER A 88 -1.25 15.08 -15.61
N LYS A 89 -0.12 15.65 -16.10
CA LYS A 89 0.51 15.21 -17.36
C LYS A 89 1.40 13.99 -17.15
N ARG A 90 1.75 13.64 -15.90
CA ARG A 90 2.64 12.54 -15.59
C ARG A 90 1.85 11.34 -15.06
N TRP A 91 1.91 10.28 -15.82
CA TRP A 91 1.42 8.97 -15.43
C TRP A 91 2.52 7.95 -15.63
N PHE A 92 2.59 6.99 -14.73
CA PHE A 92 3.42 5.81 -14.88
C PHE A 92 2.54 4.65 -15.29
N VAL A 93 2.95 3.94 -16.32
CA VAL A 93 2.26 2.74 -16.82
C VAL A 93 3.20 1.57 -16.65
N TRP A 94 2.75 0.56 -15.95
CA TRP A 94 3.48 -0.69 -15.81
C TRP A 94 2.82 -1.76 -16.67
N ASP A 95 3.50 -2.14 -17.77
CA ASP A 95 3.16 -3.29 -18.60
C ASP A 95 3.64 -4.55 -17.86
N LYS A 96 2.69 -5.34 -17.36
CA LYS A 96 2.94 -6.57 -16.59
C LYS A 96 3.17 -7.79 -17.48
N ARG A 97 2.99 -7.64 -18.78
CA ARG A 97 3.01 -8.73 -19.74
C ARG A 97 4.31 -8.87 -20.47
N ASP A 98 5.02 -7.77 -20.70
CA ASP A 98 6.29 -7.74 -21.43
C ASP A 98 6.23 -8.53 -22.75
N GLY A 99 5.19 -8.28 -23.56
CA GLY A 99 4.97 -8.94 -24.84
C GLY A 99 4.21 -10.29 -24.79
N VAL A 100 3.85 -10.79 -23.60
CA VAL A 100 3.00 -11.98 -23.48
C VAL A 100 1.55 -11.63 -23.84
N ALA A 101 0.88 -12.52 -24.62
CA ALA A 101 -0.49 -12.31 -25.07
C ALA A 101 -1.47 -12.04 -23.92
N SER A 102 -2.44 -11.16 -24.19
CA SER A 102 -3.52 -10.83 -23.28
C SER A 102 -4.41 -12.03 -22.94
N ASP A 103 -4.93 -12.01 -21.71
CA ASP A 103 -5.98 -12.91 -21.23
C ASP A 103 -7.02 -12.08 -20.44
N ASN A 104 -7.77 -12.71 -19.56
CA ASN A 104 -8.80 -12.04 -18.77
C ASN A 104 -8.24 -11.16 -17.62
N GLN A 105 -6.91 -11.08 -17.46
CA GLN A 105 -6.28 -10.22 -16.45
C GLN A 105 -5.83 -8.90 -17.08
N SER A 106 -5.73 -7.86 -16.27
CA SER A 106 -5.24 -6.55 -16.71
C SER A 106 -3.83 -6.64 -17.29
N ASP A 107 -3.62 -6.04 -18.45
CA ASP A 107 -2.32 -5.98 -19.14
C ASP A 107 -1.34 -5.03 -18.45
N ALA A 108 -1.87 -3.97 -17.84
CA ALA A 108 -1.08 -2.93 -17.22
C ALA A 108 -1.72 -2.41 -15.94
N GLU A 109 -0.90 -1.77 -15.11
CA GLU A 109 -1.34 -0.94 -13.98
C GLU A 109 -0.83 0.49 -14.19
N MET A 110 -1.54 1.46 -13.61
CA MET A 110 -1.23 2.85 -13.77
C MET A 110 -1.01 3.53 -12.42
N ALA A 111 -0.01 4.41 -12.37
CA ALA A 111 0.14 5.33 -11.24
C ALA A 111 0.03 6.78 -11.71
N TRP A 112 -0.68 7.57 -10.92
CA TRP A 112 -0.71 9.01 -11.04
C TRP A 112 0.46 9.62 -10.28
N CYS A 113 1.03 10.71 -10.85
CA CYS A 113 2.08 11.46 -10.17
C CYS A 113 1.77 12.96 -10.26
N ASN A 114 1.86 13.68 -9.14
CA ASN A 114 1.59 15.12 -9.09
C ASN A 114 2.71 15.97 -9.71
N VAL A 115 3.92 15.42 -9.87
CA VAL A 115 5.06 16.14 -10.47
C VAL A 115 4.90 16.21 -11.98
N GLY A 116 5.10 17.36 -12.56
CA GLY A 116 4.99 17.58 -14.01
C GLY A 116 5.94 16.71 -14.84
N GLY A 117 5.51 16.34 -16.04
CA GLY A 117 6.31 15.58 -17.00
C GLY A 117 5.47 14.70 -17.93
N SER A 118 6.15 13.88 -18.74
CA SER A 118 5.49 12.98 -19.70
C SER A 118 5.05 11.67 -19.05
N VAL A 119 4.10 10.98 -19.68
CA VAL A 119 3.79 9.58 -19.39
C VAL A 119 5.03 8.70 -19.59
N ARG A 120 5.25 7.77 -18.71
CA ARG A 120 6.36 6.81 -18.74
C ARG A 120 5.84 5.39 -18.69
N LEU A 121 6.50 4.50 -19.44
CA LEU A 121 6.17 3.08 -19.51
C LEU A 121 7.34 2.27 -18.93
N HIS A 122 7.02 1.39 -17.99
CA HIS A 122 7.90 0.35 -17.47
C HIS A 122 7.41 -1.01 -17.95
N ARG A 123 8.29 -1.86 -18.49
CA ARG A 123 7.98 -3.23 -18.88
C ARG A 123 8.67 -4.19 -17.95
N GLN A 124 7.91 -5.02 -17.27
CA GLN A 124 8.43 -6.06 -16.40
C GLN A 124 7.39 -7.16 -16.25
N LEU A 125 7.71 -8.36 -16.74
CA LEU A 125 6.82 -9.50 -16.61
C LEU A 125 6.53 -9.81 -15.13
N TRP A 126 5.26 -9.78 -14.76
CA TRP A 126 4.81 -10.02 -13.40
C TRP A 126 3.44 -10.67 -13.40
N ARG A 127 3.41 -11.97 -13.68
CA ARG A 127 2.17 -12.70 -13.89
C ARG A 127 2.19 -14.02 -13.12
N GLY A 128 1.41 -14.10 -12.06
CA GLY A 128 1.34 -15.31 -11.24
C GLY A 128 2.71 -15.76 -10.75
N ILE A 129 3.17 -16.91 -11.23
CA ILE A 129 4.50 -17.47 -10.94
C ILE A 129 5.59 -16.92 -11.87
N ALA A 130 5.23 -16.34 -13.03
CA ALA A 130 6.19 -15.78 -13.97
C ALA A 130 6.50 -14.33 -13.60
N ARG A 131 7.69 -14.10 -13.02
CA ARG A 131 8.15 -12.79 -12.55
C ARG A 131 9.59 -12.57 -12.99
N ALA A 132 9.84 -11.49 -13.74
CA ALA A 132 11.18 -11.10 -14.12
C ALA A 132 11.84 -10.31 -12.98
N GLY A 133 13.13 -10.59 -12.72
CA GLY A 133 13.93 -9.85 -11.74
C GLY A 133 13.76 -10.29 -10.28
N GLU A 134 12.96 -11.31 -9.99
CA GLU A 134 13.06 -12.07 -8.75
C GLU A 134 13.89 -13.33 -9.03
N GLU A 135 15.12 -13.33 -8.53
CA GLU A 135 16.04 -14.46 -8.68
C GLU A 135 15.42 -15.70 -8.07
N ASN A 136 15.21 -16.71 -8.92
CA ASN A 136 14.82 -18.06 -8.55
C ASN A 136 13.36 -18.25 -8.11
N ILE A 137 12.48 -18.55 -9.07
CA ILE A 137 11.07 -18.95 -8.82
C ILE A 137 10.96 -20.14 -7.86
N ALA A 138 11.98 -20.99 -7.79
CA ALA A 138 12.04 -22.14 -6.87
C ALA A 138 12.40 -21.74 -5.43
N THR A 139 13.11 -20.62 -5.23
CA THR A 139 13.55 -20.10 -3.93
C THR A 139 12.94 -18.72 -3.59
N ALA A 140 12.57 -17.93 -4.58
CA ALA A 140 11.71 -16.78 -4.40
C ALA A 140 10.31 -17.29 -4.02
N GLY A 141 10.12 -17.64 -2.76
CA GLY A 141 8.89 -18.20 -2.24
C GLY A 141 7.63 -17.61 -2.87
N ALA A 142 6.52 -18.29 -2.76
CA ALA A 142 5.23 -17.80 -3.24
C ALA A 142 5.05 -16.31 -2.89
N LYS A 143 4.30 -15.57 -3.72
CA LYS A 143 3.89 -14.18 -3.49
C LYS A 143 3.65 -13.94 -1.99
N LEU A 144 4.31 -12.98 -1.40
CA LEU A 144 4.19 -12.69 0.03
C LEU A 144 2.94 -11.86 0.35
N HIS A 145 2.39 -11.20 -0.68
CA HIS A 145 1.19 -10.37 -0.59
C HIS A 145 0.44 -10.42 -1.93
N PRO A 146 -0.92 -10.44 -1.95
CA PRO A 146 -1.70 -10.54 -3.20
C PRO A 146 -1.40 -9.39 -4.17
N HIS A 147 -1.17 -8.19 -3.66
CA HIS A 147 -0.90 -6.97 -4.41
C HIS A 147 0.59 -6.58 -4.44
N GLN A 148 1.50 -7.52 -4.20
CA GLN A 148 2.94 -7.23 -4.21
C GLN A 148 3.41 -6.62 -5.53
N LYS A 149 3.99 -5.43 -5.45
CA LYS A 149 4.68 -4.76 -6.57
C LYS A 149 6.14 -5.18 -6.67
N PRO A 150 6.74 -5.18 -7.88
CA PRO A 150 8.18 -5.38 -8.03
C PRO A 150 8.98 -4.27 -7.35
N VAL A 151 10.07 -4.63 -6.67
CA VAL A 151 11.00 -3.64 -6.08
C VAL A 151 11.61 -2.75 -7.16
N ALA A 152 11.96 -3.31 -8.32
CA ALA A 152 12.50 -2.57 -9.45
C ALA A 152 11.51 -1.51 -9.98
N LEU A 153 10.22 -1.83 -10.01
CA LEU A 153 9.17 -0.88 -10.40
C LEU A 153 9.10 0.31 -9.43
N MET A 154 9.18 0.05 -8.11
CA MET A 154 9.16 1.12 -7.12
C MET A 154 10.41 2.01 -7.20
N ALA A 155 11.59 1.43 -7.41
CA ALA A 155 12.82 2.17 -7.64
C ALA A 155 12.73 3.03 -8.91
N TRP A 156 12.24 2.45 -10.00
CA TRP A 156 12.03 3.12 -11.27
C TRP A 156 11.06 4.31 -11.16
N CYS A 157 9.94 4.16 -10.46
CA CYS A 157 9.00 5.28 -10.30
C CYS A 157 9.55 6.40 -9.42
N MET A 158 10.34 6.10 -8.38
CA MET A 158 11.04 7.11 -7.58
C MET A 158 12.03 7.92 -8.41
N GLU A 159 12.79 7.26 -9.30
CA GLU A 159 13.73 7.94 -10.21
C GLU A 159 12.97 8.86 -11.17
N HIS A 160 11.90 8.36 -11.80
CA HIS A 160 11.13 9.15 -12.78
C HIS A 160 10.27 10.22 -12.12
N ALA A 161 9.87 10.07 -10.87
CA ALA A 161 9.27 11.13 -10.05
C ALA A 161 10.31 12.15 -9.55
N LYS A 162 11.61 11.93 -9.84
CA LYS A 162 12.72 12.78 -9.43
C LYS A 162 12.85 12.93 -7.91
N ILE A 163 12.53 11.91 -7.18
CA ILE A 163 12.74 11.86 -5.72
C ILE A 163 14.25 11.77 -5.46
N PRO A 164 14.89 12.71 -4.74
CA PRO A 164 16.34 12.71 -4.56
C PRO A 164 16.84 11.53 -3.71
N VAL A 165 18.11 11.19 -3.86
CA VAL A 165 18.82 10.32 -2.91
C VAL A 165 18.81 10.99 -1.52
N GLY A 166 18.65 10.21 -0.47
CA GLY A 166 18.53 10.70 0.92
C GLY A 166 17.14 11.20 1.32
N ALA A 167 16.21 11.39 0.36
CA ALA A 167 14.84 11.80 0.65
C ALA A 167 14.13 10.81 1.57
N LEU A 168 13.23 11.31 2.41
CA LEU A 168 12.33 10.51 3.23
C LEU A 168 11.06 10.19 2.43
N VAL A 169 10.89 8.92 2.07
CA VAL A 169 9.75 8.42 1.32
C VAL A 169 8.76 7.74 2.27
N ALA A 170 7.49 8.11 2.15
CA ALA A 170 6.41 7.49 2.90
C ALA A 170 5.63 6.50 2.05
N ASP A 171 5.24 5.37 2.65
CA ASP A 171 4.25 4.43 2.11
C ASP A 171 3.22 4.09 3.21
N PRO A 172 2.07 4.78 3.21
CA PRO A 172 1.02 4.55 4.20
C PRO A 172 0.34 3.17 4.13
N TYR A 173 0.62 2.38 3.08
CA TYR A 173 0.06 1.05 2.84
C TYR A 173 1.15 0.10 2.34
N PHE A 174 2.23 -0.06 3.11
CA PHE A 174 3.45 -0.67 2.59
C PHE A 174 3.35 -2.18 2.29
N GLY A 175 2.34 -2.89 2.82
CA GLY A 175 2.07 -4.30 2.53
C GLY A 175 3.31 -5.18 2.64
N SER A 176 3.80 -5.70 1.52
CA SER A 176 5.01 -6.53 1.44
C SER A 176 6.34 -5.79 1.49
N ALA A 177 6.36 -4.49 1.76
CA ALA A 177 7.53 -3.61 1.84
C ALA A 177 8.35 -3.44 0.55
N SER A 178 7.74 -3.57 -0.63
CA SER A 178 8.47 -3.35 -1.89
C SER A 178 9.02 -1.93 -2.01
N THR A 179 8.27 -0.92 -1.57
CA THR A 179 8.69 0.48 -1.51
C THR A 179 9.87 0.68 -0.56
N ALA A 180 9.82 0.05 0.63
CA ALA A 180 10.89 0.13 1.63
C ALA A 180 12.21 -0.45 1.09
N ILE A 181 12.17 -1.63 0.47
CA ILE A 181 13.34 -2.26 -0.13
C ILE A 181 13.88 -1.42 -1.29
N ALA A 182 13.01 -0.84 -2.12
CA ALA A 182 13.43 0.08 -3.17
C ALA A 182 14.14 1.31 -2.61
N CYS A 183 13.65 1.88 -1.50
CA CYS A 183 14.31 2.97 -0.79
C CYS A 183 15.70 2.57 -0.29
N LEU A 184 15.83 1.40 0.35
CA LEU A 184 17.11 0.87 0.80
C LEU A 184 18.10 0.72 -0.36
N ARG A 185 17.67 0.10 -1.48
CA ARG A 185 18.52 -0.11 -2.65
C ARG A 185 18.95 1.16 -3.35
N THR A 186 18.15 2.21 -3.24
CA THR A 186 18.38 3.51 -3.89
C THR A 186 18.79 4.61 -2.93
N GLN A 187 19.25 4.24 -1.72
CA GLN A 187 19.78 5.15 -0.69
C GLN A 187 18.79 6.27 -0.30
N ARG A 188 17.50 5.92 -0.18
CA ARG A 188 16.44 6.78 0.36
C ARG A 188 16.03 6.30 1.74
N ARG A 189 15.57 7.22 2.57
CA ARG A 189 14.98 6.88 3.88
C ARG A 189 13.53 6.47 3.68
N PHE A 190 12.99 5.70 4.61
CA PHE A 190 11.65 5.16 4.51
C PHE A 190 10.89 5.30 5.82
N VAL A 191 9.61 5.64 5.72
CA VAL A 191 8.61 5.53 6.78
C VAL A 191 7.35 4.91 6.18
N GLY A 192 6.68 4.00 6.91
CA GLY A 192 5.46 3.40 6.39
C GLY A 192 4.63 2.70 7.44
N PHE A 193 3.36 2.44 7.07
CA PHE A 193 2.34 1.86 7.90
C PHE A 193 1.74 0.62 7.26
N GLU A 194 1.42 -0.35 8.08
CA GLU A 194 0.66 -1.55 7.72
C GLU A 194 -0.31 -1.86 8.87
N ILE A 195 -1.56 -2.09 8.54
CA ILE A 195 -2.60 -2.32 9.54
C ILE A 195 -2.69 -3.80 9.92
N ASP A 196 -2.38 -4.71 9.00
CA ASP A 196 -2.41 -6.15 9.23
C ASP A 196 -1.11 -6.65 9.86
N GLN A 197 -1.21 -7.29 11.02
CA GLN A 197 -0.06 -7.81 11.78
C GLN A 197 0.76 -8.83 10.97
N ALA A 198 0.10 -9.74 10.24
CA ALA A 198 0.80 -10.80 9.51
C ALA A 198 1.57 -10.24 8.30
N HIS A 199 0.99 -9.23 7.62
CA HIS A 199 1.67 -8.50 6.56
C HIS A 199 2.83 -7.69 7.11
N PHE A 200 2.66 -7.02 8.24
CA PHE A 200 3.72 -6.30 8.94
C PHE A 200 4.91 -7.20 9.28
N ASP A 201 4.67 -8.35 9.92
CA ASP A 201 5.72 -9.29 10.30
C ASP A 201 6.47 -9.84 9.07
N THR A 202 5.74 -10.13 8.00
CA THR A 202 6.30 -10.57 6.72
C THR A 202 7.20 -9.49 6.11
N ALA A 203 6.77 -8.23 6.14
CA ALA A 203 7.53 -7.10 5.64
C ALA A 203 8.81 -6.85 6.44
N VAL A 204 8.72 -6.92 7.77
CA VAL A 204 9.88 -6.79 8.67
C VAL A 204 10.91 -7.88 8.37
N ALA A 205 10.49 -9.14 8.27
CA ALA A 205 11.38 -10.25 7.93
C ALA A 205 12.07 -10.05 6.57
N ARG A 206 11.33 -9.55 5.57
CA ARG A 206 11.86 -9.27 4.23
C ARG A 206 12.90 -8.14 4.23
N ILE A 207 12.66 -7.06 4.98
CA ILE A 207 13.61 -5.95 5.12
C ILE A 207 14.87 -6.42 5.86
N HIS A 208 14.75 -7.22 6.93
CA HIS A 208 15.90 -7.80 7.61
C HIS A 208 16.75 -8.67 6.68
N GLY A 209 16.10 -9.49 5.84
CA GLY A 209 16.79 -10.28 4.83
C GLY A 209 17.59 -9.42 3.84
N GLU A 210 17.00 -8.33 3.35
CA GLU A 210 17.67 -7.38 2.45
C GLU A 210 18.87 -6.69 3.12
N LEU A 211 18.75 -6.26 4.35
CA LEU A 211 19.82 -5.62 5.12
C LEU A 211 20.99 -6.60 5.36
N SER A 212 20.69 -7.83 5.78
CA SER A 212 21.72 -8.87 6.02
C SER A 212 22.51 -9.21 4.77
N GLN A 213 21.87 -9.25 3.60
CA GLN A 213 22.56 -9.47 2.32
C GLN A 213 23.51 -8.30 1.99
N ARG A 214 23.10 -7.07 2.24
CA ARG A 214 23.93 -5.88 1.98
C ARG A 214 25.17 -5.85 2.86
N ASP A 215 25.04 -6.15 4.14
CA ASP A 215 26.17 -6.20 5.08
C ASP A 215 27.21 -7.24 4.66
N PHE A 216 26.76 -8.38 4.15
CA PHE A 216 27.66 -9.42 3.63
C PHE A 216 28.47 -8.95 2.42
N PHE A 217 27.87 -8.21 1.48
CA PHE A 217 28.55 -7.73 0.28
C PHE A 217 29.40 -6.46 0.50
N THR A 218 29.11 -5.67 1.52
CA THR A 218 29.84 -4.41 1.80
C THR A 218 31.00 -4.56 2.77
N GLY A 219 31.26 -5.76 3.28
CA GLY A 219 32.40 -6.03 4.16
C GLY A 219 32.38 -5.31 5.49
N GLY A 220 31.19 -5.03 6.04
CA GLY A 220 31.06 -4.49 7.39
C GLY A 220 31.51 -3.04 7.60
N GLY A 221 31.68 -2.24 6.54
CA GLY A 221 32.29 -0.90 6.60
C GLY A 221 31.34 0.29 6.43
N GLY A 222 30.05 0.11 6.41
CA GLY A 222 29.08 1.20 6.31
C GLY A 222 28.14 1.18 7.51
N GLY A 223 28.37 2.08 8.48
CA GLY A 223 27.59 2.17 9.71
C GLY A 223 26.12 2.47 9.47
N PHE A 224 25.33 1.46 9.22
CA PHE A 224 23.89 1.48 9.51
C PHE A 224 23.74 1.09 10.98
N LEU A 225 23.16 1.98 11.78
CA LEU A 225 22.73 1.60 13.12
C LEU A 225 21.79 0.39 12.97
N PRO A 226 22.02 -0.72 13.68
CA PRO A 226 21.08 -1.82 13.67
C PRO A 226 19.72 -1.29 14.11
N LEU A 227 18.66 -1.69 13.40
CA LEU A 227 17.30 -1.52 13.86
C LEU A 227 17.14 -2.41 15.11
N THR A 228 17.58 -1.94 16.26
CA THR A 228 17.18 -2.54 17.52
C THR A 228 15.67 -2.26 17.63
N PRO A 229 14.83 -3.27 17.81
CA PRO A 229 13.48 -3.01 18.26
C PRO A 229 13.64 -2.26 19.59
N SER A 230 13.10 -1.04 19.65
CA SER A 230 13.01 -0.32 20.93
C SER A 230 12.28 -1.24 21.90
N PRO A 231 12.81 -1.51 23.11
CA PRO A 231 12.18 -2.42 24.06
C PRO A 231 10.82 -1.94 24.56
N GLU A 232 10.40 -0.77 24.15
CA GLU A 232 9.10 -0.16 24.44
C GLU A 232 8.60 0.57 23.20
N GLN A 233 8.11 -0.18 22.21
CA GLN A 233 7.07 0.37 21.36
C GLN A 233 5.76 0.26 22.14
N PRO A 234 5.11 1.36 22.53
CA PRO A 234 3.77 1.30 23.06
C PRO A 234 2.94 0.60 21.97
N ARG A 235 2.31 -0.52 22.30
CA ARG A 235 1.24 -1.05 21.49
C ARG A 235 0.27 0.10 21.35
N LEU A 236 0.08 0.60 20.13
CA LEU A 236 -0.88 1.62 19.82
C LEU A 236 -2.22 1.07 20.29
N GLY A 237 -2.76 1.67 21.36
CA GLY A 237 -3.79 1.06 22.18
C GLY A 237 -5.02 0.71 21.39
N SER A 238 -5.43 -0.54 21.53
CA SER A 238 -6.82 -0.91 21.36
C SER A 238 -7.63 -0.05 22.35
N ASN A 239 -8.49 0.82 21.84
CA ASN A 239 -9.46 1.57 22.64
C ASN A 239 -10.31 0.59 23.44
N GLU A 240 -9.97 0.37 24.70
CA GLU A 240 -10.94 -0.13 25.67
C GLU A 240 -12.05 0.90 25.77
N LYS A 241 -13.23 0.50 25.30
CA LYS A 241 -14.48 1.25 25.54
C LYS A 241 -14.71 1.28 27.04
N VAL A 242 -14.38 2.38 27.67
CA VAL A 242 -14.88 2.72 28.99
C VAL A 242 -16.35 3.06 28.86
N SER A 243 -17.19 2.10 29.23
CA SER A 243 -18.63 2.29 29.41
C SER A 243 -18.84 2.84 30.84
N ASP A 244 -18.97 4.15 30.96
CA ASP A 244 -19.59 4.76 32.13
C ASP A 244 -20.38 5.98 31.65
N SER A 245 -21.66 5.73 31.37
CA SER A 245 -22.67 6.77 31.29
C SER A 245 -23.52 6.72 32.55
N PRO A 246 -23.66 7.82 33.31
CA PRO A 246 -24.59 7.88 34.44
C PRO A 246 -26.05 7.97 33.94
N PRO A 247 -27.03 7.51 34.73
CA PRO A 247 -28.42 7.39 34.31
C PRO A 247 -29.08 8.78 34.21
N LEU A 248 -29.71 9.03 33.04
CA LEU A 248 -30.57 10.19 32.83
C LEU A 248 -31.86 10.05 33.63
N ALA A 249 -32.10 11.02 34.50
CA ALA A 249 -33.33 11.21 35.25
C ALA A 249 -34.50 11.55 34.32
N SER A 250 -35.59 10.86 34.53
CA SER A 250 -36.89 11.12 33.96
C SER A 250 -37.46 12.47 34.42
N ASN A 251 -37.85 13.31 33.48
CA ASN A 251 -38.85 14.36 33.76
C ASN A 251 -39.92 14.40 32.67
N ASN A 252 -41.08 13.93 33.07
CA ASN A 252 -42.35 14.09 32.42
C ASN A 252 -42.80 15.57 32.50
N THR A 253 -43.16 16.19 31.38
CA THR A 253 -44.22 17.18 31.36
C THR A 253 -44.95 17.16 30.01
N LYS A 254 -46.23 16.90 30.11
CA LYS A 254 -47.28 17.06 29.10
C LYS A 254 -47.50 18.55 28.79
N THR A 255 -47.87 18.86 27.55
CA THR A 255 -49.03 19.68 27.05
C THR A 255 -48.75 20.00 25.59
N ALA A 256 -49.58 19.60 24.71
CA ALA A 256 -50.91 20.02 24.26
C ALA A 256 -50.83 20.96 23.03
N ASN A 257 -51.44 20.48 21.94
CA ASN A 257 -52.19 21.18 20.89
C ASN A 257 -51.51 22.21 19.97
N GLY A 258 -51.73 22.01 18.68
CA GLY A 258 -51.74 23.08 17.67
C GLY A 258 -51.68 22.56 16.24
N GLU A 259 -52.83 22.43 15.67
CA GLU A 259 -53.16 22.08 14.29
C GLU A 259 -52.71 23.13 13.24
N PHE A 260 -52.82 22.63 11.97
CA PHE A 260 -53.01 23.35 10.68
C PHE A 260 -51.72 23.74 9.92
N ALA A 261 -51.55 23.42 8.70
CA ALA A 261 -52.22 23.24 7.45
C ALA A 261 -51.17 23.45 6.33
N ALA A 262 -51.15 22.62 5.32
CA ALA A 262 -50.57 22.93 4.00
C ALA A 262 -51.55 23.94 3.28
N PRO A 263 -51.20 24.60 2.19
CA PRO A 263 -50.84 23.97 0.93
C PRO A 263 -49.94 24.78 -0.04
N LEU A 264 -49.51 24.04 -1.11
CA LEU A 264 -49.40 24.45 -2.54
C LEU A 264 -48.54 25.67 -2.93
N GLY A 265 -47.61 25.36 -3.86
CA GLY A 265 -46.90 26.26 -4.75
C GLY A 265 -45.77 25.53 -5.43
#